data_60770bf8738d684de397505a8a9c601f
#
_entry.id   60770bf8738d684de397505a8a9c601f
#
_cell.length_a   1.000
_cell.length_b   1.000
_cell.length_c   1.000
_cell.angle_alpha   90.00
_cell.angle_beta   90.00
_cell.angle_gamma   90.00
#
_symmetry.space_group_name_H-M   'P 1'
#
loop_
_entity.id
_entity.type
_entity.pdbx_description
1 polymer ?
#
loop_
_entity_poly.entity_id
_entity_poly.type
_entity_poly.pdbx_seq_one_letter_code
_entity_poly.pdbx_strand_id
1 'polypeptide(L)'
;MLTLYDYELSGNCYKLRLLMSMLGVEYIKRPIDFYPGFEHKSEWFLAINPLGQLPVIDDDGVVLRDAQAILIYLATRYDPTQQWYPIDDPAGLGHVSQWLAFADAVTATASAARLHDGMFFDVDIEACR
;
A
#
# COMPACT_ATOMS: atom_id res chain seq x y z
N MET A 1 12.42 -13.56 -3.93
CA MET A 1 11.89 -12.58 -4.94
C MET A 1 10.62 -11.96 -4.40
N LEU A 2 10.52 -10.63 -4.50
CA LEU A 2 9.39 -9.87 -3.98
C LEU A 2 8.11 -10.14 -4.79
N THR A 3 7.02 -10.44 -4.11
CA THR A 3 5.67 -10.56 -4.68
C THR A 3 4.78 -9.45 -4.12
N LEU A 4 4.08 -8.72 -4.99
CA LEU A 4 3.06 -7.76 -4.62
C LEU A 4 1.67 -8.33 -4.91
N TYR A 5 0.86 -8.49 -3.88
CA TYR A 5 -0.57 -8.75 -4.01
C TYR A 5 -1.27 -7.41 -4.28
N ASP A 6 -1.82 -7.26 -5.47
CA ASP A 6 -2.18 -5.98 -6.07
C ASP A 6 -3.64 -5.92 -6.53
N TYR A 7 -4.21 -4.73 -6.43
CA TYR A 7 -5.44 -4.38 -7.11
C TYR A 7 -5.22 -3.11 -7.92
N GLU A 8 -5.44 -3.17 -9.22
CA GLU A 8 -5.05 -2.12 -10.17
C GLU A 8 -5.61 -0.74 -9.82
N LEU A 9 -6.87 -0.69 -9.35
CA LEU A 9 -7.54 0.56 -9.01
C LEU A 9 -7.25 1.07 -7.59
N SER A 10 -6.48 0.32 -6.80
CA SER A 10 -6.12 0.75 -5.44
C SER A 10 -5.04 1.83 -5.46
N GLY A 11 -5.33 2.99 -4.88
CA GLY A 11 -4.34 4.05 -4.67
C GLY A 11 -3.18 3.61 -3.75
N ASN A 12 -3.46 2.78 -2.75
CA ASN A 12 -2.43 2.24 -1.87
C ASN A 12 -1.50 1.27 -2.60
N CYS A 13 -2.04 0.39 -3.44
CA CYS A 13 -1.21 -0.47 -4.29
C CYS A 13 -0.39 0.35 -5.30
N TYR A 14 -0.98 1.40 -5.86
CA TYR A 14 -0.29 2.29 -6.80
C TYR A 14 0.96 2.95 -6.17
N LYS A 15 0.89 3.39 -4.92
CA LYS A 15 2.06 3.97 -4.22
C LYS A 15 3.25 3.02 -4.24
N LEU A 16 3.00 1.72 -3.99
CA LEU A 16 4.07 0.72 -3.96
C LEU A 16 4.63 0.48 -5.35
N ARG A 17 3.77 0.33 -6.36
CA ARG A 17 4.21 0.19 -7.76
C ARG A 17 5.09 1.37 -8.18
N LEU A 18 4.69 2.58 -7.81
CA LEU A 18 5.42 3.80 -8.13
C LEU A 18 6.80 3.80 -7.46
N LEU A 19 6.88 3.57 -6.15
CA LEU A 19 8.16 3.55 -5.43
C LEU A 19 9.08 2.44 -5.96
N MET A 20 8.57 1.23 -6.16
CA MET A 20 9.37 0.13 -6.72
C MET A 20 9.90 0.46 -8.11
N SER A 21 9.10 1.13 -8.95
CA SER A 21 9.55 1.60 -10.27
C SER A 21 10.67 2.64 -10.15
N MET A 22 10.56 3.58 -9.22
CA MET A 22 11.59 4.60 -8.99
C MET A 22 12.89 4.01 -8.43
N LEU A 23 12.80 2.95 -7.64
CA LEU A 23 13.94 2.23 -7.07
C LEU A 23 14.53 1.17 -8.01
N GLY A 24 13.88 0.89 -9.15
CA GLY A 24 14.30 -0.18 -10.05
C GLY A 24 14.14 -1.58 -9.46
N VAL A 25 13.19 -1.77 -8.53
CA VAL A 25 12.93 -3.06 -7.88
C VAL A 25 12.10 -3.94 -8.80
N GLU A 26 12.63 -5.12 -9.13
CA GLU A 26 11.88 -6.15 -9.84
C GLU A 26 11.00 -6.92 -8.87
N TYR A 27 9.77 -7.20 -9.28
CA TYR A 27 8.80 -7.92 -8.45
C TYR A 27 7.79 -8.70 -9.30
N ILE A 28 7.18 -9.71 -8.69
CA ILE A 28 6.06 -10.43 -9.27
C ILE A 28 4.77 -9.73 -8.84
N LYS A 29 3.98 -9.28 -9.81
CA LYS A 29 2.63 -8.76 -9.54
C LYS A 29 1.63 -9.91 -9.51
N ARG A 30 0.97 -10.13 -8.37
CA ARG A 30 -0.15 -11.06 -8.21
C ARG A 30 -1.46 -10.27 -8.11
N PRO A 31 -2.23 -10.18 -9.19
CA PRO A 31 -3.53 -9.52 -9.17
C PRO A 31 -4.48 -10.23 -8.22
N ILE A 32 -5.25 -9.44 -7.48
CA ILE A 32 -6.34 -9.92 -6.60
C ILE A 32 -7.65 -9.36 -7.15
N ASP A 33 -8.61 -10.23 -7.41
CA ASP A 33 -9.96 -9.84 -7.79
C ASP A 33 -10.70 -9.24 -6.59
N PHE A 34 -10.36 -7.97 -6.28
CA PHE A 34 -10.98 -7.25 -5.18
C PHE A 34 -12.46 -7.00 -5.44
N TYR A 35 -12.82 -6.68 -6.66
CA TYR A 35 -14.17 -6.48 -7.14
C TYR A 35 -14.25 -6.88 -8.63
N PRO A 36 -15.26 -7.68 -9.03
CA PRO A 36 -16.42 -8.15 -8.26
C PRO A 36 -16.20 -9.44 -7.45
N GLY A 37 -15.03 -10.09 -7.55
CA GLY A 37 -14.82 -11.43 -7.01
C GLY A 37 -14.60 -11.50 -5.49
N PHE A 38 -14.28 -10.37 -4.82
CA PHE A 38 -14.01 -10.32 -3.37
C PHE A 38 -12.93 -11.31 -2.92
N GLU A 39 -11.95 -11.60 -3.78
CA GLU A 39 -10.88 -12.56 -3.51
C GLU A 39 -10.07 -12.21 -2.25
N HIS A 40 -9.96 -10.92 -1.89
CA HIS A 40 -9.34 -10.46 -0.65
C HIS A 40 -10.05 -10.93 0.63
N LYS A 41 -11.26 -11.50 0.51
CA LYS A 41 -12.03 -12.13 1.60
C LYS A 41 -12.01 -13.65 1.55
N SER A 42 -11.30 -14.24 0.58
CA SER A 42 -11.12 -15.68 0.51
C SER A 42 -10.29 -16.22 1.67
N GLU A 43 -10.50 -17.50 2.01
CA GLU A 43 -9.79 -18.17 3.09
C GLU A 43 -8.27 -18.11 2.91
N TRP A 44 -7.80 -18.36 1.69
CA TRP A 44 -6.37 -18.35 1.39
C TRP A 44 -5.74 -16.95 1.56
N PHE A 45 -6.45 -15.87 1.13
CA PHE A 45 -5.94 -14.52 1.28
C PHE A 45 -5.97 -14.06 2.75
N LEU A 46 -7.02 -14.40 3.48
CA LEU A 46 -7.13 -14.11 4.92
C LEU A 46 -6.07 -14.84 5.75
N ALA A 47 -5.56 -15.97 5.26
CA ALA A 47 -4.40 -16.64 5.87
C ALA A 47 -3.10 -15.81 5.72
N ILE A 48 -2.98 -15.02 4.66
CA ILE A 48 -1.83 -14.10 4.43
C ILE A 48 -2.05 -12.79 5.17
N ASN A 49 -3.23 -12.20 5.05
CA ASN A 49 -3.61 -10.96 5.73
C ASN A 49 -5.01 -11.08 6.36
N PRO A 50 -5.11 -11.34 7.66
CA PRO A 50 -6.40 -11.52 8.35
C PRO A 50 -7.35 -10.31 8.24
N LEU A 51 -6.84 -9.11 7.93
CA LEU A 51 -7.68 -7.93 7.71
C LEU A 51 -8.34 -7.94 6.32
N GLY A 52 -7.88 -8.78 5.40
CA GLY A 52 -8.40 -8.83 4.03
C GLY A 52 -8.25 -7.50 3.31
N GLN A 53 -7.12 -6.83 3.44
CA GLN A 53 -6.82 -5.54 2.84
C GLN A 53 -5.63 -5.65 1.89
N LEU A 54 -5.58 -4.76 0.91
CA LEU A 54 -4.48 -4.60 -0.04
C LEU A 54 -3.83 -3.21 0.13
N PRO A 55 -2.55 -3.07 -0.17
CA PRO A 55 -1.59 -4.08 -0.65
C PRO A 55 -1.06 -5.02 0.44
N VAL A 56 -0.48 -6.13 0.01
CA VAL A 56 0.39 -7.00 0.79
C VAL A 56 1.62 -7.30 -0.04
N ILE A 57 2.79 -7.40 0.58
CA ILE A 57 3.99 -7.94 -0.07
C ILE A 57 4.46 -9.20 0.66
N ASP A 58 5.15 -10.05 -0.10
CA ASP A 58 5.97 -11.15 0.41
C ASP A 58 7.34 -11.02 -0.24
N ASP A 59 8.35 -10.70 0.55
CA ASP A 59 9.73 -10.58 0.11
C ASP A 59 10.56 -11.69 0.74
N ASP A 60 10.64 -12.83 0.03
CA ASP A 60 11.35 -14.04 0.48
C ASP A 60 10.96 -14.47 1.91
N GLY A 61 9.65 -14.45 2.21
CA GLY A 61 9.07 -14.86 3.48
C GLY A 61 8.85 -13.71 4.47
N VAL A 62 9.27 -12.48 4.15
CA VAL A 62 8.91 -11.28 4.91
C VAL A 62 7.57 -10.78 4.40
N VAL A 63 6.50 -11.17 5.07
CA VAL A 63 5.13 -10.77 4.71
C VAL A 63 4.76 -9.50 5.45
N LEU A 64 4.46 -8.44 4.70
CA LEU A 64 4.05 -7.14 5.24
C LEU A 64 2.73 -6.69 4.62
N ARG A 65 1.92 -6.07 5.44
CA ARG A 65 0.68 -5.39 5.09
C ARG A 65 0.75 -3.93 5.52
N ASP A 66 -0.19 -3.11 5.06
CA ASP A 66 -0.23 -1.66 5.23
C ASP A 66 0.74 -0.94 4.28
N ALA A 67 0.17 -0.05 3.45
CA ALA A 67 0.93 0.62 2.40
C ALA A 67 2.07 1.47 2.95
N GLN A 68 1.87 2.17 4.06
CA GLN A 68 2.87 3.06 4.65
C GLN A 68 4.02 2.25 5.26
N ALA A 69 3.70 1.16 5.95
CA ALA A 69 4.72 0.25 6.49
C ALA A 69 5.55 -0.40 5.37
N ILE A 70 4.88 -0.81 4.28
CA ILE A 70 5.55 -1.39 3.12
C ILE A 70 6.44 -0.35 2.42
N LEU A 71 6.01 0.92 2.28
CA LEU A 71 6.84 1.98 1.73
C LEU A 71 8.13 2.18 2.53
N ILE A 72 8.03 2.19 3.87
CA ILE A 72 9.20 2.26 4.76
C ILE A 72 10.13 1.06 4.52
N TYR A 73 9.58 -0.15 4.47
CA TYR A 73 10.36 -1.35 4.21
C TYR A 73 11.10 -1.28 2.87
N LEU A 74 10.39 -0.94 1.80
CA LEU A 74 10.97 -0.84 0.46
C LEU A 74 12.07 0.22 0.41
N ALA A 75 11.85 1.39 0.99
CA ALA A 75 12.83 2.46 1.03
C ALA A 75 14.06 2.06 1.84
N THR A 76 13.90 1.41 2.99
CA THR A 76 15.05 0.98 3.80
C THR A 76 15.79 -0.20 3.20
N ARG A 77 15.09 -1.13 2.53
CA ARG A 77 15.67 -2.35 1.97
C ARG A 77 16.36 -2.13 0.64
N TYR A 78 15.80 -1.26 -0.22
CA TYR A 78 16.16 -1.13 -1.62
C TYR A 78 16.73 0.24 -2.00
N ASP A 79 16.75 1.23 -1.08
CA ASP A 79 17.40 2.52 -1.29
C ASP A 79 18.61 2.70 -0.37
N PRO A 80 19.81 2.26 -0.79
CA PRO A 80 21.02 2.43 0.03
C PRO A 80 21.43 3.90 0.20
N THR A 81 20.87 4.81 -0.60
CA THR A 81 21.18 6.25 -0.52
C THR A 81 20.38 6.97 0.57
N GLN A 82 19.36 6.31 1.14
CA GLN A 82 18.44 6.88 2.14
C GLN A 82 17.71 8.14 1.65
N GLN A 83 17.57 8.30 0.34
CA GLN A 83 16.88 9.45 -0.25
C GLN A 83 15.38 9.46 0.08
N TRP A 84 14.77 8.27 0.12
CA TRP A 84 13.34 8.13 0.36
C TRP A 84 12.98 8.01 1.84
N TYR A 85 13.86 7.43 2.66
CA TYR A 85 13.63 7.29 4.09
C TYR A 85 14.96 7.45 4.85
N PRO A 86 15.27 8.67 5.34
CA PRO A 86 16.58 9.02 5.89
C PRO A 86 16.73 8.54 7.34
N ILE A 87 17.08 7.27 7.54
CA ILE A 87 17.15 6.63 8.87
C ILE A 87 18.20 7.25 9.80
N ASP A 88 19.22 7.90 9.26
CA ASP A 88 20.31 8.52 10.03
C ASP A 88 20.05 10.01 10.31
N ASP A 89 18.96 10.58 9.80
CA ASP A 89 18.52 11.96 10.04
C ASP A 89 17.20 11.99 10.81
N PRO A 90 17.20 12.17 12.14
CA PRO A 90 15.97 12.15 12.92
C PRO A 90 14.92 13.20 12.50
N ALA A 91 15.36 14.38 12.04
CA ALA A 91 14.45 15.42 11.61
C ALA A 91 13.79 15.06 10.25
N GLY A 92 14.59 14.63 9.28
CA GLY A 92 14.11 14.14 7.99
C GLY A 92 13.18 12.94 8.15
N LEU A 93 13.57 11.98 9.01
CA LEU A 93 12.75 10.83 9.35
C LEU A 93 11.38 11.24 9.91
N GLY A 94 11.36 12.19 10.84
CA GLY A 94 10.14 12.74 11.42
C GLY A 94 9.23 13.37 10.36
N HIS A 95 9.79 14.17 9.46
CA HIS A 95 9.02 14.79 8.37
C HIS A 95 8.43 13.76 7.41
N VAL A 96 9.19 12.76 6.98
CA VAL A 96 8.67 11.70 6.11
C VAL A 96 7.56 10.91 6.82
N SER A 97 7.78 10.55 8.09
CA SER A 97 6.79 9.80 8.88
C SER A 97 5.49 10.60 9.08
N GLN A 98 5.56 11.92 9.24
CA GLN A 98 4.40 12.81 9.31
C GLN A 98 3.56 12.73 8.02
N TRP A 99 4.20 12.74 6.86
CA TRP A 99 3.49 12.61 5.58
C TRP A 99 2.93 11.22 5.36
N LEU A 100 3.63 10.16 5.80
CA LEU A 100 3.10 8.80 5.76
C LEU A 100 1.83 8.66 6.61
N ALA A 101 1.83 9.24 7.82
CA ALA A 101 0.64 9.25 8.67
C ALA A 101 -0.52 10.03 8.02
N PHE A 102 -0.24 11.18 7.39
CA PHE A 102 -1.25 11.97 6.68
C PHE A 102 -1.82 11.24 5.46
N ALA A 103 -1.05 10.36 4.83
CA ALA A 103 -1.52 9.57 3.68
C ALA A 103 -2.72 8.69 4.00
N ASP A 104 -2.89 8.26 5.24
CA ASP A 104 -4.08 7.50 5.67
C ASP A 104 -5.35 8.37 5.62
N ALA A 105 -5.26 9.64 6.00
CA ALA A 105 -6.38 10.57 5.88
C ALA A 105 -6.79 10.77 4.42
N VAL A 106 -5.82 10.89 3.50
CA VAL A 106 -6.09 10.97 2.05
C VAL A 106 -6.75 9.71 1.54
N THR A 107 -6.31 8.53 1.99
CA THR A 107 -6.93 7.26 1.59
C THR A 107 -8.36 7.15 2.11
N ALA A 108 -8.59 7.50 3.37
CA ALA A 108 -9.91 7.42 4.00
C ALA A 108 -10.92 8.42 3.42
N THR A 109 -10.46 9.49 2.80
CA THR A 109 -11.31 10.55 2.24
C THR A 109 -11.33 10.52 0.70
N ALA A 110 -10.31 11.04 0.05
CA ALA A 110 -10.30 11.19 -1.42
C ALA A 110 -10.39 9.86 -2.18
N SER A 111 -9.65 8.83 -1.74
CA SER A 111 -9.70 7.51 -2.38
C SER A 111 -11.04 6.81 -2.13
N ALA A 112 -11.60 6.94 -0.93
CA ALA A 112 -12.91 6.37 -0.60
C ALA A 112 -14.03 7.06 -1.40
N ALA A 113 -14.02 8.39 -1.52
CA ALA A 113 -14.97 9.14 -2.34
C ALA A 113 -14.91 8.70 -3.81
N ARG A 114 -13.70 8.51 -4.37
CA ARG A 114 -13.53 8.00 -5.73
C ARG A 114 -14.14 6.60 -5.91
N LEU A 115 -13.93 5.71 -4.95
CA LEU A 115 -14.50 4.36 -5.02
C LEU A 115 -16.02 4.38 -4.91
N HIS A 116 -16.57 5.25 -4.08
CA HIS A 116 -18.03 5.44 -4.00
C HIS A 116 -18.62 5.89 -5.35
N ASP A 117 -18.08 6.96 -5.93
CA ASP A 117 -18.62 7.52 -7.16
C ASP A 117 -18.36 6.64 -8.39
N GLY A 118 -17.20 6.00 -8.45
CA GLY A 118 -16.79 5.20 -9.61
C GLY A 118 -17.21 3.74 -9.56
N MET A 119 -17.39 3.17 -8.37
CA MET A 119 -17.63 1.74 -8.19
C MET A 119 -18.83 1.45 -7.27
N PHE A 120 -19.56 2.47 -6.83
CA PHE A 120 -20.73 2.36 -5.95
C PHE A 120 -20.47 1.64 -4.60
N PHE A 121 -19.23 1.73 -4.09
CA PHE A 121 -18.96 1.26 -2.73
C PHE A 121 -19.67 2.14 -1.70
N ASP A 122 -20.25 1.49 -0.70
CA ASP A 122 -20.88 2.20 0.41
C ASP A 122 -19.81 2.79 1.33
N VAL A 123 -19.65 4.11 1.29
CA VAL A 123 -18.73 4.88 2.14
C VAL A 123 -19.46 6.12 2.66
N ASP A 124 -19.06 6.59 3.82
CA ASP A 124 -19.58 7.84 4.39
C ASP A 124 -18.99 9.04 3.64
N ILE A 125 -19.75 9.54 2.66
CA ILE A 125 -19.36 10.68 1.84
C ILE A 125 -19.25 11.97 2.65
N GLU A 126 -20.02 12.15 3.71
CA GLU A 126 -19.91 13.33 4.57
C GLU A 126 -18.57 13.32 5.32
N ALA A 127 -18.10 12.16 5.77
CA ALA A 127 -16.79 12.01 6.38
C ALA A 127 -15.62 12.24 5.40
N CYS A 128 -15.88 12.21 4.08
CA CYS A 128 -14.87 12.43 3.04
C CYS A 128 -14.70 13.93 2.67
N ARG A 129 -15.58 14.82 3.15
CA ARG A 129 -15.54 16.28 2.90
C ARG A 129 -14.72 17.02 3.92
#